data_c44e06d7c3b4e20aa5fc89eb6d3265f7
#
_entry.id   c44e06d7c3b4e20aa5fc89eb6d3265f7
#
_cell.length_a   1.000
_cell.length_b   1.000
_cell.length_c   1.000
_cell.angle_alpha   90.00
_cell.angle_beta   90.00
_cell.angle_gamma   90.00
#
_symmetry.space_group_name_H-M   'P 1'
#
loop_
_entity.id
_entity.type
_entity.pdbx_description
1 polymer ?
#
loop_
_entity_poly.entity_id
_entity_poly.type
_entity_poly.pdbx_seq_one_letter_code
_entity_poly.pdbx_strand_id
1 'polypeptide(L)'
;MPSRRDFLTTVAAGAAVSALRPSRALAADRPEIKTALNGPVGLQLWSLRKYLPKDLPGTLAQVRAMGFREVEGAGLWRHSVKEIRDSFDAAGLRCQSTHMGLERLRDDLSGAIAEAKAVGATWVVCPWIPHDKAFTRDDALKAADAFNRFGKAAREEGLRFGYHCHGYEFVPATEGTLFDTLAAAADPALVAFQIDVFHAYHGGADPVRLIQKHKGRVTSLHLKDEKKGFAVEAGSPGAPAEADVPVGTGQIDYPAVLRAAVAAGTSLYYVEDESTDPLGHIPQSVAYLERLKL
;
A
#
# COMPACT_ATOMS: atom_id res chain seq x y z
N MET A 1 44.16 -72.94 -23.94
CA MET A 1 43.00 -72.79 -24.79
C MET A 1 41.85 -73.47 -24.13
N PRO A 2 40.79 -72.79 -23.74
CA PRO A 2 39.52 -72.70 -24.39
C PRO A 2 39.02 -71.23 -24.34
N SER A 3 38.37 -70.86 -25.30
CA SER A 3 37.04 -70.70 -25.86
C SER A 3 36.10 -69.78 -25.05
N ARG A 4 35.92 -68.69 -25.61
CA ARG A 4 34.85 -67.73 -25.82
C ARG A 4 33.44 -68.04 -25.27
N ARG A 5 32.83 -66.98 -24.74
CA ARG A 5 31.39 -66.63 -24.66
C ARG A 5 30.68 -67.10 -23.38
N ASP A 6 30.54 -66.14 -22.48
CA ASP A 6 29.33 -66.02 -21.70
C ASP A 6 28.88 -64.56 -21.69
N PHE A 7 27.67 -64.36 -22.14
CA PHE A 7 27.01 -63.08 -22.38
C PHE A 7 26.33 -62.69 -21.06
N LEU A 8 26.92 -61.75 -20.34
CA LEU A 8 26.23 -61.16 -19.17
C LEU A 8 25.29 -60.08 -19.64
N THR A 9 24.00 -60.39 -19.61
CA THR A 9 22.88 -59.42 -19.70
C THR A 9 22.81 -58.61 -18.43
N THR A 10 23.31 -57.42 -18.48
CA THR A 10 23.11 -56.44 -17.38
C THR A 10 21.77 -55.72 -17.60
N VAL A 11 20.78 -56.05 -16.76
CA VAL A 11 19.53 -55.31 -16.70
C VAL A 11 19.81 -53.98 -16.03
N ALA A 12 19.80 -52.89 -16.79
CA ALA A 12 19.83 -51.53 -16.26
C ALA A 12 18.44 -51.19 -15.70
N ALA A 13 18.29 -51.27 -14.40
CA ALA A 13 17.15 -50.70 -13.71
C ALA A 13 17.23 -49.19 -13.77
N GLY A 14 16.55 -48.58 -14.72
CA GLY A 14 16.38 -47.13 -14.75
C GLY A 14 15.50 -46.66 -13.60
N ALA A 15 16.15 -46.10 -12.58
CA ALA A 15 15.43 -45.36 -11.54
C ALA A 15 14.88 -44.05 -12.16
N ALA A 16 13.61 -44.06 -12.50
CA ALA A 16 12.89 -42.84 -12.83
C ALA A 16 12.80 -41.97 -11.56
N VAL A 17 13.69 -40.99 -11.47
CA VAL A 17 13.56 -39.91 -10.48
C VAL A 17 12.35 -39.09 -10.94
N SER A 18 11.17 -39.45 -10.42
CA SER A 18 10.00 -38.56 -10.45
C SER A 18 10.37 -37.31 -9.66
N ALA A 19 10.74 -36.25 -10.35
CA ALA A 19 10.79 -34.92 -9.80
C ALA A 19 9.37 -34.59 -9.31
N LEU A 20 9.12 -34.77 -8.04
CA LEU A 20 7.94 -34.23 -7.36
C LEU A 20 8.00 -32.71 -7.54
N ARG A 21 7.34 -32.23 -8.60
CA ARG A 21 6.94 -30.84 -8.66
C ARG A 21 6.08 -30.62 -7.41
N PRO A 22 6.42 -29.63 -6.53
CA PRO A 22 5.52 -29.32 -5.44
C PRO A 22 4.18 -28.99 -6.09
N SER A 23 3.18 -29.80 -5.82
CA SER A 23 1.81 -29.51 -6.21
C SER A 23 1.51 -28.16 -5.53
N ARG A 24 1.36 -27.13 -6.34
CA ARG A 24 0.79 -25.86 -5.94
C ARG A 24 -0.67 -26.19 -5.54
N ALA A 25 -0.84 -26.67 -4.30
CA ALA A 25 -2.15 -26.69 -3.70
C ALA A 25 -2.61 -25.23 -3.77
N LEU A 26 -3.59 -24.96 -4.63
CA LEU A 26 -4.31 -23.70 -4.61
C LEU A 26 -4.76 -23.57 -3.16
N ALA A 27 -4.16 -22.65 -2.43
CA ALA A 27 -4.60 -22.34 -1.09
C ALA A 27 -6.11 -22.09 -1.20
N ALA A 28 -6.90 -22.81 -0.40
CA ALA A 28 -8.35 -22.69 -0.43
C ALA A 28 -8.68 -21.19 -0.38
N ASP A 29 -9.57 -20.74 -1.29
CA ASP A 29 -9.90 -19.33 -1.45
C ASP A 29 -10.46 -18.80 -0.13
N ARG A 30 -9.61 -18.11 0.65
CA ARG A 30 -10.01 -17.55 1.95
C ARG A 30 -11.18 -16.60 1.70
N PRO A 31 -12.21 -16.62 2.55
CA PRO A 31 -13.28 -15.63 2.52
C PRO A 31 -12.71 -14.20 2.52
N GLU A 32 -13.43 -13.28 1.91
CA GLU A 32 -13.09 -11.86 1.96
C GLU A 32 -12.96 -11.37 3.41
N ILE A 33 -11.98 -10.51 3.65
CA ILE A 33 -11.71 -9.88 4.95
C ILE A 33 -12.96 -9.11 5.39
N LYS A 34 -13.45 -9.41 6.58
CA LYS A 34 -14.61 -8.74 7.19
C LYS A 34 -14.17 -8.04 8.48
N THR A 35 -14.43 -6.76 8.54
CA THR A 35 -14.06 -5.92 9.68
C THR A 35 -15.26 -5.09 10.15
N ALA A 36 -15.10 -4.40 11.29
CA ALA A 36 -16.07 -3.40 11.77
C ALA A 36 -15.94 -2.04 11.06
N LEU A 37 -15.06 -1.93 10.05
CA LEU A 37 -14.85 -0.70 9.29
C LEU A 37 -15.99 -0.46 8.30
N ASN A 38 -16.21 0.80 7.93
CA ASN A 38 -17.25 1.21 6.96
C ASN A 38 -16.80 1.11 5.49
N GLY A 39 -15.74 0.38 5.21
CA GLY A 39 -15.21 0.13 3.87
C GLY A 39 -14.32 -1.11 3.80
N PRO A 40 -13.97 -1.56 2.61
CA PRO A 40 -13.11 -2.72 2.42
C PRO A 40 -11.70 -2.47 2.93
N VAL A 41 -11.02 -3.55 3.34
CA VAL A 41 -9.58 -3.55 3.63
C VAL A 41 -8.83 -4.12 2.44
N GLY A 42 -8.00 -3.29 1.81
CA GLY A 42 -7.10 -3.66 0.73
C GLY A 42 -5.66 -3.83 1.20
N LEU A 43 -4.81 -4.20 0.26
CA LEU A 43 -3.36 -4.26 0.45
C LEU A 43 -2.67 -3.20 -0.42
N GLN A 44 -1.79 -2.38 0.18
CA GLN A 44 -0.86 -1.55 -0.57
C GLN A 44 0.25 -2.42 -1.17
N LEU A 45 0.35 -2.43 -2.50
CA LEU A 45 1.25 -3.36 -3.21
C LEU A 45 2.74 -3.03 -3.05
N TRP A 46 3.09 -1.84 -2.55
CA TRP A 46 4.47 -1.52 -2.19
C TRP A 46 5.04 -2.48 -1.14
N SER A 47 4.19 -3.04 -0.27
CA SER A 47 4.55 -4.10 0.67
C SER A 47 5.24 -5.28 -0.02
N LEU A 48 4.83 -5.59 -1.25
CA LEU A 48 5.32 -6.73 -2.02
C LEU A 48 6.25 -6.34 -3.17
N ARG A 49 6.86 -5.15 -3.13
CA ARG A 49 7.78 -4.59 -4.16
C ARG A 49 8.96 -5.49 -4.52
N LYS A 50 9.37 -6.39 -3.62
CA LYS A 50 10.46 -7.35 -3.86
C LYS A 50 10.01 -8.62 -4.59
N TYR A 51 8.70 -8.88 -4.63
CA TYR A 51 8.08 -10.09 -5.20
C TYR A 51 7.43 -9.82 -6.56
N LEU A 52 6.68 -8.74 -6.69
CA LEU A 52 5.91 -8.38 -7.88
C LEU A 52 6.73 -8.35 -9.19
N PRO A 53 7.98 -7.81 -9.24
CA PRO A 53 8.78 -7.83 -10.44
C PRO A 53 9.26 -9.23 -10.86
N LYS A 54 9.19 -10.22 -9.96
CA LYS A 54 9.69 -11.59 -10.17
C LYS A 54 8.59 -12.55 -10.59
N ASP A 55 7.44 -12.44 -9.97
CA ASP A 55 6.26 -13.29 -10.22
C ASP A 55 5.00 -12.51 -9.88
N LEU A 56 4.54 -11.69 -10.83
CA LEU A 56 3.32 -10.89 -10.67
C LEU A 56 2.09 -11.78 -10.43
N PRO A 57 1.76 -12.80 -11.26
CA PRO A 57 0.57 -13.61 -11.05
C PRO A 57 0.62 -14.42 -9.75
N GLY A 58 1.77 -15.01 -9.40
CA GLY A 58 1.91 -15.79 -8.18
C GLY A 58 1.83 -14.92 -6.92
N THR A 59 2.37 -13.71 -6.97
CA THR A 59 2.28 -12.74 -5.85
C THR A 59 0.84 -12.29 -5.65
N LEU A 60 0.11 -11.95 -6.71
CA LEU A 60 -1.30 -11.54 -6.60
C LEU A 60 -2.21 -12.70 -6.16
N ALA A 61 -1.90 -13.95 -6.58
CA ALA A 61 -2.60 -15.11 -6.06
C ALA A 61 -2.40 -15.29 -4.54
N GLN A 62 -1.21 -14.97 -4.00
CA GLN A 62 -0.97 -14.96 -2.55
C GLN A 62 -1.79 -13.86 -1.87
N VAL A 63 -1.85 -12.65 -2.43
CA VAL A 63 -2.69 -11.56 -1.93
C VAL A 63 -4.16 -12.01 -1.84
N ARG A 64 -4.65 -12.62 -2.89
CA ARG A 64 -6.01 -13.19 -2.92
C ARG A 64 -6.21 -14.26 -1.84
N ALA A 65 -5.24 -15.16 -1.66
CA ALA A 65 -5.27 -16.23 -0.66
C ALA A 65 -5.24 -15.70 0.79
N MET A 66 -4.68 -14.51 1.03
CA MET A 66 -4.74 -13.81 2.31
C MET A 66 -6.13 -13.22 2.62
N GLY A 67 -7.06 -13.25 1.67
CA GLY A 67 -8.44 -12.78 1.82
C GLY A 67 -8.72 -11.41 1.22
N PHE A 68 -7.72 -10.73 0.68
CA PHE A 68 -7.94 -9.43 0.03
C PHE A 68 -8.76 -9.55 -1.25
N ARG A 69 -9.54 -8.53 -1.53
CA ARG A 69 -10.29 -8.31 -2.77
C ARG A 69 -9.97 -6.95 -3.38
N GLU A 70 -9.39 -6.07 -2.58
CA GLU A 70 -8.93 -4.75 -2.96
C GLU A 70 -7.41 -4.66 -2.85
N VAL A 71 -6.79 -3.92 -3.77
CA VAL A 71 -5.38 -3.53 -3.71
C VAL A 71 -5.24 -2.05 -4.02
N GLU A 72 -4.17 -1.46 -3.53
CA GLU A 72 -3.70 -0.16 -4.00
C GLU A 72 -2.45 -0.36 -4.84
N GLY A 73 -2.46 0.17 -6.06
CA GLY A 73 -1.35 0.10 -7.00
C GLY A 73 -0.17 0.96 -6.54
N ALA A 74 1.05 0.50 -6.83
CA ALA A 74 2.29 1.23 -6.49
C ALA A 74 3.32 1.12 -7.62
N GLY A 75 2.90 1.43 -8.84
CA GLY A 75 3.70 1.34 -10.06
C GLY A 75 3.47 0.07 -10.87
N LEU A 76 4.18 -0.05 -11.97
CA LEU A 76 3.95 -1.11 -12.97
C LEU A 76 4.91 -2.30 -12.86
N TRP A 77 5.93 -2.25 -11.99
CA TRP A 77 6.86 -3.37 -11.70
C TRP A 77 7.52 -3.98 -12.94
N ARG A 78 7.80 -3.18 -13.97
CA ARG A 78 8.34 -3.56 -15.30
C ARG A 78 7.33 -4.31 -16.19
N HIS A 79 6.05 -4.31 -15.86
CA HIS A 79 4.96 -4.84 -16.67
C HIS A 79 4.27 -3.70 -17.43
N SER A 80 3.57 -4.03 -18.48
CA SER A 80 2.65 -3.09 -19.13
C SER A 80 1.39 -2.89 -18.29
N VAL A 81 0.72 -1.77 -18.49
CA VAL A 81 -0.58 -1.46 -17.85
C VAL A 81 -1.60 -2.59 -18.10
N LYS A 82 -1.60 -3.13 -19.33
CA LYS A 82 -2.47 -4.25 -19.70
C LYS A 82 -2.15 -5.52 -18.91
N GLU A 83 -0.88 -5.88 -18.76
CA GLU A 83 -0.48 -7.04 -17.97
C GLU A 83 -0.87 -6.91 -16.50
N ILE A 84 -0.71 -5.71 -15.92
CA ILE A 84 -1.15 -5.41 -14.56
C ILE A 84 -2.68 -5.60 -14.44
N ARG A 85 -3.44 -5.00 -15.36
CA ARG A 85 -4.91 -5.11 -15.35
C ARG A 85 -5.38 -6.54 -15.48
N ASP A 86 -4.87 -7.26 -16.49
CA ASP A 86 -5.22 -8.67 -16.73
C ASP A 86 -4.87 -9.55 -15.50
N SER A 87 -3.76 -9.24 -14.82
CA SER A 87 -3.34 -9.96 -13.62
C SER A 87 -4.24 -9.69 -12.42
N PHE A 88 -4.72 -8.46 -12.24
CA PHE A 88 -5.72 -8.14 -11.22
C PHE A 88 -7.03 -8.89 -11.49
N ASP A 89 -7.51 -8.86 -12.73
CA ASP A 89 -8.75 -9.56 -13.13
C ASP A 89 -8.63 -11.07 -12.93
N ALA A 90 -7.51 -11.68 -13.35
CA ALA A 90 -7.24 -13.10 -13.18
C ALA A 90 -7.15 -13.53 -11.70
N ALA A 91 -6.63 -12.65 -10.83
CA ALA A 91 -6.58 -12.89 -9.40
C ALA A 91 -7.91 -12.55 -8.68
N GLY A 92 -8.90 -11.95 -9.37
CA GLY A 92 -10.13 -11.46 -8.77
C GLY A 92 -9.90 -10.33 -7.77
N LEU A 93 -8.93 -9.44 -8.05
CA LEU A 93 -8.57 -8.27 -7.27
C LEU A 93 -9.04 -7.00 -7.97
N ARG A 94 -9.50 -6.01 -7.21
CA ARG A 94 -9.84 -4.67 -7.70
C ARG A 94 -8.79 -3.67 -7.24
N CYS A 95 -8.37 -2.79 -8.14
CA CYS A 95 -7.47 -1.69 -7.82
C CYS A 95 -8.28 -0.39 -7.78
N GLN A 96 -8.74 0.02 -6.59
CA GLN A 96 -9.54 1.23 -6.43
C GLN A 96 -8.71 2.50 -6.37
N SER A 97 -7.47 2.39 -5.90
CA SER A 97 -6.51 3.49 -5.74
C SER A 97 -5.15 3.08 -6.29
N THR A 98 -4.40 4.03 -6.81
CA THR A 98 -3.03 3.81 -7.25
C THR A 98 -2.14 5.00 -6.92
N HIS A 99 -0.93 4.71 -6.42
CA HIS A 99 0.11 5.70 -6.19
C HIS A 99 0.76 6.11 -7.51
N MET A 100 0.87 7.42 -7.72
CA MET A 100 1.55 8.05 -8.86
C MET A 100 2.52 9.10 -8.35
N GLY A 101 3.80 8.95 -8.64
CA GLY A 101 4.82 9.90 -8.21
C GLY A 101 4.57 11.32 -8.73
N LEU A 102 4.93 12.33 -7.93
CA LEU A 102 4.72 13.75 -8.25
C LEU A 102 5.34 14.14 -9.58
N GLU A 103 6.52 13.64 -9.89
CA GLU A 103 7.20 13.92 -11.17
C GLU A 103 6.41 13.37 -12.35
N ARG A 104 5.89 12.14 -12.26
CA ARG A 104 5.03 11.54 -13.28
C ARG A 104 3.76 12.35 -13.51
N LEU A 105 3.13 12.82 -12.42
CA LEU A 105 1.92 13.66 -12.48
C LEU A 105 2.23 15.06 -13.07
N ARG A 106 3.39 15.62 -12.77
CA ARG A 106 3.81 16.90 -13.27
C ARG A 106 4.16 16.86 -14.75
N ASP A 107 4.89 15.83 -15.18
CA ASP A 107 5.50 15.76 -16.51
C ASP A 107 4.54 15.21 -17.57
N ASP A 108 3.60 14.31 -17.18
CA ASP A 108 2.57 13.77 -18.09
C ASP A 108 1.29 13.41 -17.31
N LEU A 109 0.54 14.42 -16.91
CA LEU A 109 -0.68 14.25 -16.11
C LEU A 109 -1.75 13.44 -16.84
N SER A 110 -1.95 13.69 -18.14
CA SER A 110 -2.95 12.97 -18.93
C SER A 110 -2.63 11.49 -19.07
N GLY A 111 -1.35 11.14 -19.29
CA GLY A 111 -0.90 9.75 -19.33
C GLY A 111 -1.00 9.07 -17.98
N ALA A 112 -0.69 9.75 -16.88
CA ALA A 112 -0.85 9.23 -15.53
C ALA A 112 -2.32 8.94 -15.18
N ILE A 113 -3.23 9.82 -15.54
CA ILE A 113 -4.68 9.63 -15.37
C ILE A 113 -5.19 8.47 -16.23
N ALA A 114 -4.76 8.39 -17.50
CA ALA A 114 -5.12 7.29 -18.39
C ALA A 114 -4.62 5.94 -17.87
N GLU A 115 -3.39 5.89 -17.35
CA GLU A 115 -2.81 4.70 -16.70
C GLU A 115 -3.64 4.27 -15.49
N ALA A 116 -4.01 5.20 -14.59
CA ALA A 116 -4.85 4.92 -13.44
C ALA A 116 -6.21 4.33 -13.85
N LYS A 117 -6.88 4.92 -14.86
CA LYS A 117 -8.14 4.39 -15.40
C LYS A 117 -7.96 2.98 -15.98
N ALA A 118 -6.88 2.74 -16.69
CA ALA A 118 -6.62 1.47 -17.36
C ALA A 118 -6.36 0.32 -16.36
N VAL A 119 -5.74 0.59 -15.20
CA VAL A 119 -5.63 -0.41 -14.12
C VAL A 119 -6.92 -0.56 -13.30
N GLY A 120 -7.94 0.28 -13.56
CA GLY A 120 -9.24 0.24 -12.89
C GLY A 120 -9.38 1.14 -11.68
N ALA A 121 -8.40 2.02 -11.43
CA ALA A 121 -8.45 2.92 -10.30
C ALA A 121 -9.48 4.05 -10.48
N THR A 122 -10.07 4.46 -9.38
CA THR A 122 -10.95 5.64 -9.26
C THR A 122 -10.26 6.76 -8.46
N TRP A 123 -9.10 6.44 -7.84
CA TRP A 123 -8.27 7.35 -7.11
C TRP A 123 -6.84 7.35 -7.64
N VAL A 124 -6.31 8.56 -7.82
CA VAL A 124 -4.87 8.81 -8.03
C VAL A 124 -4.33 9.43 -6.76
N VAL A 125 -3.32 8.82 -6.15
CA VAL A 125 -2.73 9.30 -4.90
C VAL A 125 -1.26 9.64 -5.15
N CYS A 126 -0.85 10.87 -4.83
CA CYS A 126 0.56 11.25 -4.82
C CYS A 126 1.20 10.78 -3.49
N PRO A 127 2.19 9.85 -3.53
CA PRO A 127 2.73 9.27 -2.30
C PRO A 127 3.87 10.08 -1.68
N TRP A 128 4.46 11.02 -2.40
CA TRP A 128 5.68 11.67 -1.96
C TRP A 128 5.86 13.04 -2.60
N ILE A 129 6.33 14.02 -1.83
CA ILE A 129 6.76 15.33 -2.33
C ILE A 129 8.29 15.36 -2.34
N PRO A 130 8.97 15.32 -3.50
CA PRO A 130 10.41 15.39 -3.56
C PRO A 130 10.97 16.68 -2.94
N HIS A 131 11.97 16.54 -2.10
CA HIS A 131 12.70 17.65 -1.48
C HIS A 131 14.14 17.21 -1.14
N ASP A 132 15.11 18.12 -1.28
CA ASP A 132 16.55 17.80 -1.12
C ASP A 132 17.04 17.97 0.33
N LYS A 133 16.32 18.74 1.14
CA LYS A 133 16.66 19.10 2.53
C LYS A 133 15.41 18.96 3.39
N ALA A 134 15.41 19.62 4.55
CA ALA A 134 14.21 19.71 5.36
C ALA A 134 13.04 20.26 4.53
N PHE A 135 11.87 19.61 4.63
CA PHE A 135 10.64 20.06 4.00
C PHE A 135 10.27 21.44 4.52
N THR A 136 9.89 22.35 3.63
CA THR A 136 9.66 23.76 3.95
C THR A 136 8.23 24.20 3.69
N ARG A 137 7.88 25.38 4.21
CA ARG A 137 6.60 26.01 3.91
C ARG A 137 6.38 26.24 2.40
N ASP A 138 7.44 26.63 1.70
CA ASP A 138 7.37 26.84 0.24
C ASP A 138 7.13 25.53 -0.51
N ASP A 139 7.72 24.43 -0.06
CA ASP A 139 7.46 23.11 -0.63
C ASP A 139 6.01 22.69 -0.42
N ALA A 140 5.46 22.91 0.78
CA ALA A 140 4.07 22.66 1.10
C ALA A 140 3.10 23.45 0.20
N LEU A 141 3.36 24.74 -0.03
CA LEU A 141 2.53 25.61 -0.87
C LEU A 141 2.63 25.23 -2.36
N LYS A 142 3.83 24.94 -2.86
CA LYS A 142 4.05 24.48 -4.23
C LYS A 142 3.36 23.12 -4.48
N ALA A 143 3.42 22.22 -3.50
CA ALA A 143 2.74 20.94 -3.58
C ALA A 143 1.22 21.13 -3.62
N ALA A 144 0.66 21.97 -2.75
CA ALA A 144 -0.78 22.25 -2.73
C ALA A 144 -1.28 22.84 -4.08
N ASP A 145 -0.52 23.77 -4.68
CA ASP A 145 -0.85 24.29 -6.02
C ASP A 145 -0.84 23.19 -7.08
N ALA A 146 0.18 22.33 -7.08
CA ALA A 146 0.24 21.19 -7.99
C ALA A 146 -0.92 20.22 -7.76
N PHE A 147 -1.25 19.90 -6.51
CA PHE A 147 -2.34 18.99 -6.15
C PHE A 147 -3.71 19.54 -6.56
N ASN A 148 -3.93 20.85 -6.44
CA ASN A 148 -5.15 21.49 -6.95
C ASN A 148 -5.31 21.29 -8.47
N ARG A 149 -4.22 21.44 -9.23
CA ARG A 149 -4.23 21.17 -10.69
C ARG A 149 -4.48 19.70 -11.00
N PHE A 150 -3.80 18.78 -10.29
CA PHE A 150 -3.98 17.35 -10.48
C PHE A 150 -5.38 16.89 -10.12
N GLY A 151 -5.91 17.37 -8.99
CA GLY A 151 -7.27 17.07 -8.55
C GLY A 151 -8.34 17.56 -9.52
N LYS A 152 -8.14 18.75 -10.09
CA LYS A 152 -9.03 19.28 -11.14
C LYS A 152 -9.04 18.37 -12.37
N ALA A 153 -7.86 18.03 -12.91
CA ALA A 153 -7.75 17.18 -14.09
C ALA A 153 -8.28 15.75 -13.82
N ALA A 154 -7.99 15.18 -12.67
CA ALA A 154 -8.52 13.87 -12.28
C ALA A 154 -10.07 13.89 -12.25
N ARG A 155 -10.67 14.93 -11.66
CA ARG A 155 -12.12 15.08 -11.58
C ARG A 155 -12.78 15.23 -12.98
N GLU A 156 -12.17 15.95 -13.88
CA GLU A 156 -12.63 16.11 -15.27
C GLU A 156 -12.68 14.75 -16.00
N GLU A 157 -11.82 13.82 -15.62
CA GLU A 157 -11.75 12.45 -16.14
C GLU A 157 -12.52 11.41 -15.31
N GLY A 158 -13.29 11.84 -14.30
CA GLY A 158 -14.11 10.99 -13.45
C GLY A 158 -13.36 10.27 -12.33
N LEU A 159 -12.11 10.67 -12.04
CA LEU A 159 -11.32 10.19 -10.92
C LEU A 159 -11.30 11.20 -9.78
N ARG A 160 -10.74 10.76 -8.65
CA ARG A 160 -10.43 11.60 -7.49
C ARG A 160 -8.93 11.65 -7.27
N PHE A 161 -8.47 12.71 -6.61
CA PHE A 161 -7.07 12.87 -6.27
C PHE A 161 -6.87 12.92 -4.76
N GLY A 162 -5.81 12.28 -4.29
CA GLY A 162 -5.39 12.30 -2.88
C GLY A 162 -3.89 12.52 -2.73
N TYR A 163 -3.54 12.94 -1.53
CA TYR A 163 -2.15 13.03 -1.09
C TYR A 163 -1.94 12.08 0.09
N HIS A 164 -0.92 11.24 0.00
CA HIS A 164 -0.46 10.35 1.06
C HIS A 164 0.66 11.03 1.85
N CYS A 165 0.46 11.15 3.16
CA CYS A 165 1.44 11.81 4.03
C CYS A 165 2.54 10.86 4.51
N HIS A 166 3.67 11.46 4.82
CA HIS A 166 4.77 10.84 5.57
C HIS A 166 4.95 11.54 6.92
N GLY A 167 6.16 11.57 7.47
CA GLY A 167 6.44 12.23 8.74
C GLY A 167 6.99 13.65 8.59
N TYR A 168 7.64 13.94 7.46
CA TYR A 168 8.33 15.21 7.24
C TYR A 168 7.40 16.43 7.20
N GLU A 169 6.12 16.26 6.96
CA GLU A 169 5.14 17.35 6.94
C GLU A 169 4.68 17.77 8.34
N PHE A 170 4.96 16.95 9.37
CA PHE A 170 4.47 17.23 10.73
C PHE A 170 5.41 18.09 11.56
N VAL A 171 6.47 18.63 10.97
CA VAL A 171 7.29 19.64 11.62
C VAL A 171 6.48 20.91 11.87
N PRO A 172 6.76 21.64 13.01
CA PRO A 172 6.06 22.86 13.34
C PRO A 172 6.15 23.93 12.24
N ALA A 173 5.05 24.62 12.00
CA ALA A 173 4.95 25.81 11.17
C ALA A 173 4.49 27.02 12.02
N THR A 174 4.29 28.18 11.39
CA THR A 174 3.77 29.38 12.08
C THR A 174 2.41 29.10 12.75
N GLU A 175 1.56 28.31 12.07
CA GLU A 175 0.28 27.82 12.60
C GLU A 175 0.20 26.31 12.34
N GLY A 176 0.21 25.51 13.40
CA GLY A 176 0.16 24.05 13.30
C GLY A 176 1.46 23.45 12.74
N THR A 177 1.32 22.64 11.68
CA THR A 177 2.41 21.94 11.01
C THR A 177 2.50 22.32 9.52
N LEU A 178 3.53 21.86 8.82
CA LEU A 178 3.61 22.03 7.36
C LEU A 178 2.52 21.24 6.63
N PHE A 179 2.06 20.12 7.20
CA PHE A 179 0.85 19.44 6.70
C PHE A 179 -0.37 20.35 6.77
N ASP A 180 -0.55 21.08 7.86
CA ASP A 180 -1.63 22.05 8.00
C ASP A 180 -1.54 23.18 6.98
N THR A 181 -0.33 23.66 6.71
CA THR A 181 -0.08 24.66 5.67
C THR A 181 -0.50 24.14 4.29
N LEU A 182 -0.09 22.90 3.93
CA LEU A 182 -0.49 22.25 2.70
C LEU A 182 -2.01 22.07 2.65
N ALA A 183 -2.61 21.56 3.73
CA ALA A 183 -4.04 21.28 3.81
C ALA A 183 -4.89 22.55 3.68
N ALA A 184 -4.43 23.69 4.21
CA ALA A 184 -5.12 24.98 4.08
C ALA A 184 -5.04 25.56 2.66
N ALA A 185 -3.95 25.32 1.94
CA ALA A 185 -3.74 25.80 0.56
C ALA A 185 -4.37 24.86 -0.49
N ALA A 186 -4.61 23.60 -0.17
CA ALA A 186 -5.22 22.61 -1.05
C ALA A 186 -6.75 22.71 -1.02
N ASP A 187 -7.39 22.85 -2.20
CA ASP A 187 -8.84 22.90 -2.34
C ASP A 187 -9.49 21.61 -1.83
N PRO A 188 -10.35 21.67 -0.79
CA PRO A 188 -11.01 20.50 -0.22
C PRO A 188 -11.95 19.77 -1.18
N ALA A 189 -12.41 20.42 -2.26
CA ALA A 189 -13.23 19.80 -3.29
C ALA A 189 -12.39 18.99 -4.30
N LEU A 190 -11.09 19.18 -4.32
CA LEU A 190 -10.18 18.60 -5.32
C LEU A 190 -9.17 17.63 -4.70
N VAL A 191 -8.77 17.88 -3.46
CA VAL A 191 -7.65 17.17 -2.79
C VAL A 191 -8.11 16.52 -1.50
N ALA A 192 -8.14 15.21 -1.48
CA ALA A 192 -8.34 14.39 -0.29
C ALA A 192 -7.00 14.00 0.34
N PHE A 193 -7.06 13.41 1.53
CA PHE A 193 -5.88 12.91 2.23
C PHE A 193 -5.98 11.40 2.45
N GLN A 194 -4.86 10.75 2.22
CA GLN A 194 -4.57 9.40 2.69
C GLN A 194 -3.56 9.53 3.84
N ILE A 195 -4.01 9.20 5.05
CA ILE A 195 -3.14 9.27 6.22
C ILE A 195 -2.46 7.91 6.40
N ASP A 196 -1.15 7.90 6.31
CA ASP A 196 -0.36 6.78 6.82
C ASP A 196 -0.25 6.93 8.35
N VAL A 197 -0.84 5.96 9.05
CA VAL A 197 -0.95 6.00 10.52
C VAL A 197 0.42 5.88 11.18
N PHE A 198 1.31 5.05 10.61
CA PHE A 198 2.66 4.87 11.10
C PHE A 198 3.51 6.12 10.87
N HIS A 199 3.55 6.62 9.64
CA HIS A 199 4.37 7.79 9.29
C HIS A 199 3.93 9.03 10.05
N ALA A 200 2.61 9.23 10.20
CA ALA A 200 2.10 10.33 11.02
C ALA A 200 2.54 10.20 12.49
N TYR A 201 2.40 9.01 13.07
CA TYR A 201 2.81 8.75 14.46
C TYR A 201 4.32 8.90 14.64
N HIS A 202 5.12 8.23 13.79
CA HIS A 202 6.58 8.30 13.82
C HIS A 202 7.09 9.73 13.60
N GLY A 203 6.46 10.49 12.72
CA GLY A 203 6.75 11.90 12.46
C GLY A 203 6.32 12.87 13.57
N GLY A 204 5.75 12.37 14.67
CA GLY A 204 5.39 13.14 15.85
C GLY A 204 3.96 13.70 15.86
N ALA A 205 3.12 13.34 14.89
CA ALA A 205 1.71 13.69 14.91
C ALA A 205 0.89 12.67 15.72
N ASP A 206 -0.26 13.11 16.24
CA ASP A 206 -1.28 12.23 16.80
C ASP A 206 -2.26 11.86 15.68
N PRO A 207 -2.28 10.59 15.19
CA PRO A 207 -3.13 10.19 14.08
C PRO A 207 -4.63 10.40 14.37
N VAL A 208 -5.07 10.24 15.61
CA VAL A 208 -6.48 10.44 16.00
C VAL A 208 -6.86 11.92 15.82
N ARG A 209 -6.05 12.83 16.35
CA ARG A 209 -6.29 14.28 16.21
C ARG A 209 -6.19 14.73 14.75
N LEU A 210 -5.25 14.17 14.00
CA LEU A 210 -5.06 14.48 12.58
C LEU A 210 -6.32 14.10 11.77
N ILE A 211 -6.83 12.89 11.96
CA ILE A 211 -8.06 12.40 11.31
C ILE A 211 -9.27 13.27 11.70
N GLN A 212 -9.42 13.58 12.99
CA GLN A 212 -10.52 14.42 13.48
C GLN A 212 -10.46 15.84 12.91
N LYS A 213 -9.28 16.46 12.87
CA LYS A 213 -9.05 17.81 12.34
C LYS A 213 -9.41 17.91 10.87
N HIS A 214 -9.10 16.88 10.08
CA HIS A 214 -9.35 16.85 8.64
C HIS A 214 -10.54 15.98 8.25
N LYS A 215 -11.53 15.87 9.17
CA LYS A 215 -12.79 15.15 8.92
C LYS A 215 -13.42 15.54 7.59
N GLY A 216 -13.85 14.51 6.82
CA GLY A 216 -14.43 14.67 5.48
C GLY A 216 -13.39 14.80 4.36
N ARG A 217 -12.11 15.04 4.68
CA ARG A 217 -11.01 15.03 3.72
C ARG A 217 -10.13 13.78 3.83
N VAL A 218 -10.10 13.10 4.98
CA VAL A 218 -9.39 11.84 5.17
C VAL A 218 -10.24 10.71 4.61
N THR A 219 -9.99 10.35 3.35
CA THR A 219 -10.78 9.35 2.62
C THR A 219 -10.20 7.96 2.69
N SER A 220 -8.90 7.85 2.93
CA SER A 220 -8.20 6.57 3.07
C SER A 220 -7.14 6.60 4.17
N LEU A 221 -6.82 5.42 4.70
CA LEU A 221 -5.71 5.20 5.63
C LEU A 221 -4.78 4.12 5.12
N HIS A 222 -3.46 4.28 5.35
CA HIS A 222 -2.54 3.17 5.43
C HIS A 222 -2.47 2.66 6.87
N LEU A 223 -2.68 1.37 7.00
CA LEU A 223 -2.67 0.65 8.27
C LEU A 223 -1.33 -0.05 8.43
N LYS A 224 -0.44 0.57 9.19
CA LYS A 224 0.94 0.18 9.42
C LYS A 224 1.32 0.55 10.85
N ASP A 225 1.93 -0.35 11.61
CA ASP A 225 2.12 -0.19 13.06
C ASP A 225 3.60 -0.14 13.45
N GLU A 226 3.89 0.65 14.47
CA GLU A 226 5.23 0.88 14.95
C GLU A 226 5.54 0.03 16.17
N LYS A 227 6.70 -0.60 16.15
CA LYS A 227 7.21 -1.47 17.21
C LYS A 227 7.24 -0.75 18.57
N LYS A 228 6.78 -1.44 19.62
CA LYS A 228 6.78 -0.92 20.99
C LYS A 228 8.18 -0.52 21.44
N GLY A 229 8.27 0.69 21.98
CA GLY A 229 9.54 1.27 22.46
C GLY A 229 10.43 1.81 21.35
N PHE A 230 9.99 1.81 20.09
CA PHE A 230 10.69 2.54 19.04
C PHE A 230 10.51 4.04 19.25
N ALA A 231 11.58 4.80 19.05
CA ALA A 231 11.55 6.23 19.31
C ALA A 231 10.86 6.98 18.16
N VAL A 232 9.91 7.84 18.51
CA VAL A 232 9.31 8.80 17.59
C VAL A 232 10.38 9.83 17.19
N GLU A 233 10.46 10.11 15.89
CA GLU A 233 11.40 11.08 15.31
C GLU A 233 10.63 12.16 14.55
N ALA A 234 10.39 13.28 15.23
CA ALA A 234 9.59 14.37 14.68
C ALA A 234 10.16 14.89 13.35
N GLY A 235 9.31 14.90 12.33
CA GLY A 235 9.68 15.31 10.97
C GLY A 235 10.49 14.26 10.19
N SER A 236 10.65 13.06 10.71
CA SER A 236 11.29 11.97 9.97
C SER A 236 10.44 11.53 8.77
N PRO A 237 11.04 11.33 7.58
CA PRO A 237 10.30 10.85 6.41
C PRO A 237 9.88 9.38 6.51
N GLY A 238 10.43 8.63 7.45
CA GLY A 238 10.15 7.21 7.65
C GLY A 238 11.08 6.61 8.70
N ALA A 239 10.94 5.32 8.95
CA ALA A 239 11.72 4.55 9.90
C ALA A 239 12.38 3.32 9.24
N PRO A 240 13.41 2.72 9.86
CA PRO A 240 13.98 1.48 9.34
C PRO A 240 12.97 0.33 9.42
N ALA A 241 13.16 -0.67 8.55
CA ALA A 241 12.24 -1.80 8.39
C ALA A 241 11.94 -2.59 9.69
N GLU A 242 12.83 -2.53 10.66
CA GLU A 242 12.71 -3.17 11.97
C GLU A 242 11.70 -2.47 12.90
N ALA A 243 11.30 -1.25 12.56
CA ALA A 243 10.28 -0.51 13.28
C ALA A 243 8.86 -0.96 12.88
N ASP A 244 8.70 -1.52 11.69
CA ASP A 244 7.42 -1.97 11.16
C ASP A 244 7.06 -3.35 11.71
N VAL A 245 5.86 -3.45 12.30
CA VAL A 245 5.34 -4.69 12.90
C VAL A 245 3.87 -4.90 12.51
N PRO A 246 3.34 -6.12 12.67
CA PRO A 246 1.93 -6.37 12.37
C PRO A 246 0.99 -5.42 13.10
N VAL A 247 0.00 -4.89 12.38
CA VAL A 247 -1.03 -3.99 12.92
C VAL A 247 -1.66 -4.57 14.19
N GLY A 248 -1.72 -3.75 15.25
CA GLY A 248 -2.24 -4.11 16.56
C GLY A 248 -1.25 -4.82 17.48
N THR A 249 0.00 -5.00 17.05
CA THR A 249 1.08 -5.53 17.91
C THR A 249 2.05 -4.45 18.37
N GLY A 250 2.02 -3.30 17.72
CA GLY A 250 2.88 -2.16 17.97
C GLY A 250 2.41 -1.25 19.11
N GLN A 251 2.81 0.01 19.03
CA GLN A 251 2.55 1.02 20.06
C GLN A 251 1.44 2.01 19.69
N ILE A 252 0.91 1.95 18.47
CA ILE A 252 -0.16 2.83 18.02
C ILE A 252 -1.52 2.33 18.56
N ASP A 253 -2.33 3.23 19.11
CA ASP A 253 -3.69 2.89 19.59
C ASP A 253 -4.66 2.73 18.39
N TYR A 254 -4.56 1.58 17.73
CA TYR A 254 -5.40 1.26 16.57
C TYR A 254 -6.91 1.30 16.84
N PRO A 255 -7.42 0.85 17.99
CA PRO A 255 -8.83 1.03 18.34
C PRO A 255 -9.28 2.49 18.31
N ALA A 256 -8.48 3.42 18.85
CA ALA A 256 -8.80 4.84 18.84
C ALA A 256 -8.70 5.44 17.43
N VAL A 257 -7.65 5.10 16.67
CA VAL A 257 -7.44 5.54 15.28
C VAL A 257 -8.62 5.12 14.40
N LEU A 258 -9.03 3.85 14.45
CA LEU A 258 -10.07 3.32 13.58
C LEU A 258 -11.46 3.84 13.96
N ARG A 259 -11.75 4.05 15.27
CA ARG A 259 -12.97 4.76 15.67
C ARG A 259 -13.03 6.18 15.13
N ALA A 260 -11.91 6.91 15.19
CA ALA A 260 -11.83 8.26 14.64
C ALA A 260 -12.02 8.25 13.11
N ALA A 261 -11.43 7.30 12.40
CA ALA A 261 -11.56 7.14 10.96
C ALA A 261 -13.00 6.87 10.52
N VAL A 262 -13.66 5.92 11.18
CA VAL A 262 -15.08 5.60 10.91
C VAL A 262 -15.96 6.84 11.17
N ALA A 263 -15.76 7.54 12.28
CA ALA A 263 -16.49 8.76 12.61
C ALA A 263 -16.20 9.94 11.66
N ALA A 264 -15.01 9.96 11.04
CA ALA A 264 -14.63 10.96 10.04
C ALA A 264 -15.17 10.66 8.63
N GLY A 265 -15.68 9.44 8.38
CA GLY A 265 -16.21 9.02 7.08
C GLY A 265 -15.14 8.43 6.15
N THR A 266 -13.99 8.03 6.68
CA THR A 266 -12.97 7.28 5.92
C THR A 266 -13.57 5.99 5.37
N SER A 267 -13.31 5.68 4.11
CA SER A 267 -13.96 4.57 3.40
C SER A 267 -13.00 3.60 2.71
N LEU A 268 -11.71 3.91 2.65
CA LEU A 268 -10.68 3.07 2.07
C LEU A 268 -9.58 2.82 3.11
N TYR A 269 -9.19 1.58 3.26
CA TYR A 269 -8.20 1.14 4.23
C TYR A 269 -7.24 0.19 3.55
N TYR A 270 -5.94 0.45 3.61
CA TYR A 270 -4.93 -0.40 3.00
C TYR A 270 -3.92 -0.82 4.06
N VAL A 271 -3.79 -2.13 4.28
CA VAL A 271 -2.65 -2.66 5.04
C VAL A 271 -1.40 -2.39 4.23
N GLU A 272 -0.38 -1.85 4.88
CA GLU A 272 0.97 -1.74 4.32
C GLU A 272 1.96 -2.34 5.30
N ASP A 273 3.01 -2.99 4.78
CA ASP A 273 4.11 -3.56 5.55
C ASP A 273 5.43 -3.37 4.79
N GLU A 274 6.35 -2.65 5.38
CA GLU A 274 7.66 -2.39 4.81
C GLU A 274 8.78 -3.15 5.52
N SER A 275 8.42 -4.05 6.42
CA SER A 275 9.34 -4.90 7.15
C SER A 275 10.15 -5.83 6.23
N THR A 276 11.02 -6.59 6.84
CA THR A 276 11.78 -7.64 6.12
C THR A 276 10.97 -8.90 5.85
N ASP A 277 9.79 -9.07 6.51
CA ASP A 277 8.89 -10.22 6.37
C ASP A 277 7.42 -9.83 6.16
N PRO A 278 7.08 -9.11 5.08
CA PRO A 278 5.70 -8.69 4.83
C PRO A 278 4.73 -9.87 4.66
N LEU A 279 5.20 -11.00 4.12
CA LEU A 279 4.36 -12.19 3.94
C LEU A 279 3.97 -12.87 5.25
N GLY A 280 4.80 -12.75 6.29
CA GLY A 280 4.49 -13.20 7.65
C GLY A 280 3.65 -12.21 8.44
N HIS A 281 3.84 -10.92 8.24
CA HIS A 281 3.18 -9.84 9.00
C HIS A 281 1.76 -9.55 8.51
N ILE A 282 1.55 -9.45 7.19
CA ILE A 282 0.24 -9.09 6.61
C ILE A 282 -0.89 -9.99 7.10
N PRO A 283 -0.77 -11.35 7.14
CA PRO A 283 -1.83 -12.20 7.69
C PRO A 283 -2.14 -11.94 9.16
N GLN A 284 -1.15 -11.55 9.98
CA GLN A 284 -1.33 -11.21 11.39
C GLN A 284 -2.10 -9.89 11.54
N SER A 285 -1.77 -8.89 10.72
CA SER A 285 -2.48 -7.61 10.63
C SER A 285 -3.96 -7.82 10.26
N VAL A 286 -4.22 -8.65 9.25
CA VAL A 286 -5.58 -9.00 8.84
C VAL A 286 -6.33 -9.69 9.99
N ALA A 287 -5.72 -10.67 10.64
CA ALA A 287 -6.33 -11.39 11.76
C ALA A 287 -6.65 -10.48 12.95
N TYR A 288 -5.85 -9.44 13.19
CA TYR A 288 -6.14 -8.42 14.19
C TYR A 288 -7.36 -7.58 13.79
N LEU A 289 -7.37 -7.04 12.57
CA LEU A 289 -8.45 -6.18 12.07
C LEU A 289 -9.82 -6.90 12.05
N GLU A 290 -9.86 -8.19 11.72
CA GLU A 290 -11.09 -8.99 11.73
C GLU A 290 -11.67 -9.22 13.14
N ARG A 291 -10.82 -9.25 14.15
CA ARG A 291 -11.24 -9.44 15.55
C ARG A 291 -11.57 -8.14 16.27
N LEU A 292 -11.12 -7.01 15.72
CA LEU A 292 -11.30 -5.72 16.36
C LEU A 292 -12.79 -5.34 16.38
N LYS A 293 -13.25 -4.90 17.56
CA LYS A 293 -14.58 -4.29 17.77
C LYS A 293 -14.39 -2.79 17.95
N LEU A 294 -15.14 -1.98 17.24
CA LEU A 294 -15.08 -0.53 17.26
C LEU A 294 -16.22 0.06 18.08
#